data_ba3e96239de9bfdf3bc51c82ca1a5d72
#
_entry.id   ba3e96239de9bfdf3bc51c82ca1a5d72
#
_cell.length_a   1.000
_cell.length_b   1.000
_cell.length_c   1.000
_cell.angle_alpha   90.00
_cell.angle_beta   90.00
_cell.angle_gamma   90.00
#
_symmetry.space_group_name_H-M   'P 1'
#
loop_
_entity.id
_entity.type
_entity.pdbx_description
1 polymer ?
#
loop_
_entity_poly.entity_id
_entity_poly.type
_entity_poly.pdbx_seq_one_letter_code
_entity_poly.pdbx_strand_id
1 'polypeptide(L)'
;MAKQDNDRQLEALRTECEQLRAENARLREELSRLGVAVSMPPAPDMTATERRCSPPVAATSSAEAKIALFRSLFRGREDVYAVRWQRADGRSGYSPSAKRDWKAYLSSKAADRRTVDRETRALLPLNDDAIGQHLRGEITVGVYPLLADETCWFLAVDFDKKAWQEDARAFAAICGEKGVPTGIERSRSGNGAHVWIFFEQPVPAAAARRLGCALLTATMERRHQIGLDSYDRLFPSQDTMPKGGFGNLIALPLQKVPRQAGNSVFVDDRFAPHPDQWAFLAGVKRMSAHSTESIVQQAMRSGGVIGVRLSRSDDDEPDPWTLPPSGRRPDTAIPGPLPSSVSVVRVNLLFLEKAGLPS
;
A
#
# COMPACT_ATOMS: atom_id res chain seq x y z
N MET A 1 -12.95 41.96 2.73
CA MET A 1 -11.68 41.66 2.07
C MET A 1 -11.59 40.20 1.66
N ALA A 2 -11.71 39.19 2.52
CA ALA A 2 -11.59 37.77 2.15
C ALA A 2 -12.55 37.26 1.07
N LYS A 3 -13.79 37.75 1.00
CA LYS A 3 -14.77 37.32 -0.02
C LYS A 3 -14.43 37.86 -1.41
N GLN A 4 -13.93 39.09 -1.50
CA GLN A 4 -13.50 39.69 -2.76
C GLN A 4 -12.22 39.06 -3.32
N ASP A 5 -11.32 38.59 -2.46
CA ASP A 5 -10.11 37.86 -2.86
C ASP A 5 -10.46 36.47 -3.42
N ASN A 6 -11.43 35.80 -2.79
CA ASN A 6 -11.90 34.48 -3.22
C ASN A 6 -12.64 34.55 -4.57
N ASP A 7 -13.43 35.62 -4.79
CA ASP A 7 -14.15 35.82 -6.06
C ASP A 7 -13.15 36.13 -7.21
N ARG A 8 -12.11 36.92 -6.96
CA ARG A 8 -11.04 37.19 -7.94
C ARG A 8 -10.24 35.90 -8.28
N GLN A 9 -9.96 35.07 -7.27
CA GLN A 9 -9.26 33.82 -7.46
C GLN A 9 -10.08 32.82 -8.26
N LEU A 10 -11.40 32.78 -8.03
CA LEU A 10 -12.35 31.96 -8.81
C LEU A 10 -12.44 32.43 -10.26
N GLU A 11 -12.43 33.72 -10.50
CA GLU A 11 -12.47 34.29 -11.85
C GLU A 11 -11.17 34.04 -12.64
N ALA A 12 -10.01 34.16 -11.97
CA ALA A 12 -8.73 33.80 -12.54
C ALA A 12 -8.65 32.31 -12.95
N LEU A 13 -9.11 31.41 -12.05
CA LEU A 13 -9.15 29.98 -12.34
C LEU A 13 -10.12 29.62 -13.48
N ARG A 14 -11.24 30.31 -13.61
CA ARG A 14 -12.17 30.14 -14.74
C ARG A 14 -11.50 30.53 -16.05
N THR A 15 -10.82 31.66 -16.08
CA THR A 15 -10.09 32.14 -17.26
C THR A 15 -8.99 31.17 -17.66
N GLU A 16 -8.23 30.64 -16.71
CA GLU A 16 -7.20 29.63 -16.95
C GLU A 16 -7.77 28.32 -17.49
N CYS A 17 -8.90 27.86 -16.94
CA CYS A 17 -9.61 26.69 -17.45
C CYS A 17 -10.10 26.87 -18.89
N GLU A 18 -10.57 28.06 -19.25
CA GLU A 18 -10.99 28.39 -20.63
C GLU A 18 -9.80 28.40 -21.59
N GLN A 19 -8.68 28.97 -21.20
CA GLN A 19 -7.44 28.97 -21.97
C GLN A 19 -6.93 27.55 -22.23
N LEU A 20 -6.86 26.71 -21.18
CA LEU A 20 -6.44 25.32 -21.30
C LEU A 20 -7.39 24.48 -22.17
N ARG A 21 -8.70 24.77 -22.15
CA ARG A 21 -9.67 24.12 -23.04
C ARG A 21 -9.45 24.50 -24.50
N ALA A 22 -9.18 25.78 -24.76
CA ALA A 22 -8.91 26.28 -26.12
C ALA A 22 -7.60 25.69 -26.67
N GLU A 23 -6.54 25.61 -25.85
CA GLU A 23 -5.28 25.00 -26.23
C GLU A 23 -5.42 23.49 -26.49
N ASN A 24 -6.15 22.77 -25.64
CA ASN A 24 -6.46 21.37 -25.88
C ASN A 24 -7.26 21.13 -27.17
N ALA A 25 -8.20 22.00 -27.52
CA ALA A 25 -8.93 21.91 -28.78
C ALA A 25 -8.01 22.10 -29.98
N ARG A 26 -7.12 23.08 -29.93
CA ARG A 26 -6.11 23.34 -30.97
C ARG A 26 -5.15 22.17 -31.15
N LEU A 27 -4.59 21.64 -30.05
CA LEU A 27 -3.68 20.50 -30.12
C LEU A 27 -4.35 19.24 -30.70
N ARG A 28 -5.62 19.02 -30.40
CA ARG A 28 -6.41 17.91 -30.98
C ARG A 28 -6.63 18.08 -32.48
N GLU A 29 -6.90 19.28 -32.93
CA GLU A 29 -7.03 19.57 -34.35
C GLU A 29 -5.71 19.34 -35.09
N GLU A 30 -4.59 19.68 -34.48
CA GLU A 30 -3.26 19.47 -35.02
C GLU A 30 -2.89 17.98 -35.09
N LEU A 31 -3.20 17.20 -34.05
CA LEU A 31 -3.05 15.76 -34.04
C LEU A 31 -3.92 15.05 -35.08
N SER A 32 -5.16 15.54 -35.26
CA SER A 32 -6.06 15.06 -36.31
C SER A 32 -5.51 15.31 -37.72
N ARG A 33 -4.90 16.49 -37.96
CA ARG A 33 -4.21 16.80 -39.23
C ARG A 33 -3.00 15.92 -39.50
N LEU A 34 -2.34 15.46 -38.42
CA LEU A 34 -1.19 14.55 -38.51
C LEU A 34 -1.61 13.08 -38.60
N GLY A 35 -2.90 12.78 -38.68
CA GLY A 35 -3.42 11.41 -38.79
C GLY A 35 -3.26 10.58 -37.53
N VAL A 36 -2.99 11.21 -36.38
CA VAL A 36 -2.91 10.52 -35.08
C VAL A 36 -4.32 10.43 -34.50
N ALA A 37 -4.88 9.23 -34.47
CA ALA A 37 -6.16 8.99 -33.80
C ALA A 37 -5.99 9.10 -32.27
N VAL A 38 -6.44 10.21 -31.70
CA VAL A 38 -6.55 10.37 -30.25
C VAL A 38 -7.80 9.63 -29.80
N SER A 39 -7.63 8.43 -29.24
CA SER A 39 -8.73 7.73 -28.59
C SER A 39 -9.14 8.53 -27.35
N MET A 40 -10.26 9.21 -27.45
CA MET A 40 -10.87 9.86 -26.28
C MET A 40 -11.48 8.79 -25.37
N PRO A 41 -11.25 8.85 -24.05
CA PRO A 41 -12.22 8.28 -23.14
C PRO A 41 -13.57 8.99 -23.40
N PRO A 42 -14.72 8.28 -23.40
CA PRO A 42 -16.02 8.92 -23.61
C PRO A 42 -16.13 10.09 -22.64
N ALA A 43 -16.52 11.26 -23.17
CA ALA A 43 -16.81 12.41 -22.33
C ALA A 43 -17.78 11.94 -21.23
N PRO A 44 -17.53 12.30 -19.94
CA PRO A 44 -18.48 11.96 -18.90
C PRO A 44 -19.82 12.58 -19.33
N ASP A 45 -20.83 11.72 -19.49
CA ASP A 45 -22.19 12.12 -19.86
C ASP A 45 -22.70 13.06 -18.75
N MET A 46 -22.64 14.37 -19.04
CA MET A 46 -23.10 15.45 -18.16
C MET A 46 -24.63 15.60 -18.20
N THR A 47 -25.35 14.51 -18.43
CA THR A 47 -26.73 14.45 -17.98
C THR A 47 -26.65 14.40 -16.45
N ALA A 48 -27.06 15.49 -15.83
CA ALA A 48 -27.23 15.63 -14.40
C ALA A 48 -28.24 14.59 -13.88
N THR A 49 -27.83 13.33 -13.89
CA THR A 49 -28.40 12.38 -12.98
C THR A 49 -27.87 12.81 -11.61
N GLU A 50 -28.76 13.45 -10.86
CA GLU A 50 -28.60 13.68 -9.43
C GLU A 50 -27.79 12.52 -8.85
N ARG A 51 -26.53 12.77 -8.52
CA ARG A 51 -25.82 11.88 -7.58
C ARG A 51 -26.65 11.97 -6.31
N ARG A 52 -27.59 11.04 -6.16
CA ARG A 52 -28.19 10.77 -4.86
C ARG A 52 -26.99 10.55 -3.98
N CYS A 53 -26.72 11.52 -3.12
CA CYS A 53 -25.76 11.41 -2.06
C CYS A 53 -26.29 10.27 -1.20
N SER A 54 -25.88 9.05 -1.52
CA SER A 54 -26.16 7.91 -0.65
C SER A 54 -25.64 8.30 0.73
N PRO A 55 -26.41 8.12 1.79
CA PRO A 55 -25.95 8.48 3.13
C PRO A 55 -24.59 7.81 3.36
N PRO A 56 -23.66 8.49 4.03
CA PRO A 56 -22.34 7.95 4.28
C PRO A 56 -22.46 6.59 4.98
N VAL A 57 -21.66 5.61 4.53
CA VAL A 57 -21.70 4.26 5.10
C VAL A 57 -21.31 4.32 6.57
N ALA A 58 -22.11 3.68 7.42
CA ALA A 58 -21.95 3.63 8.86
C ALA A 58 -22.12 2.19 9.39
N ALA A 59 -21.97 1.99 10.69
CA ALA A 59 -22.16 0.69 11.34
C ALA A 59 -23.55 0.08 11.07
N THR A 60 -24.57 0.92 10.89
CA THR A 60 -25.95 0.51 10.60
C THR A 60 -26.24 0.24 9.13
N SER A 61 -25.31 0.55 8.21
CA SER A 61 -25.47 0.31 6.78
C SER A 61 -25.49 -1.18 6.44
N SER A 62 -26.06 -1.52 5.27
CA SER A 62 -26.12 -2.90 4.79
C SER A 62 -24.74 -3.52 4.58
N ALA A 63 -24.67 -4.86 4.53
CA ALA A 63 -23.44 -5.58 4.28
C ALA A 63 -22.86 -5.25 2.90
N GLU A 64 -23.70 -5.12 1.89
CA GLU A 64 -23.32 -4.78 0.52
C GLU A 64 -22.69 -3.39 0.44
N ALA A 65 -23.28 -2.39 1.11
CA ALA A 65 -22.73 -1.03 1.15
C ALA A 65 -21.36 -1.01 1.84
N LYS A 66 -21.20 -1.77 2.92
CA LYS A 66 -19.92 -1.92 3.63
C LYS A 66 -18.87 -2.60 2.77
N ILE A 67 -19.22 -3.70 2.08
CA ILE A 67 -18.30 -4.41 1.18
C ILE A 67 -17.89 -3.51 0.02
N ALA A 68 -18.83 -2.77 -0.59
CA ALA A 68 -18.54 -1.85 -1.67
C ALA A 68 -17.57 -0.73 -1.25
N LEU A 69 -17.81 -0.10 -0.08
CA LEU A 69 -16.88 0.87 0.50
C LEU A 69 -15.51 0.25 0.74
N PHE A 70 -15.47 -0.90 1.39
CA PHE A 70 -14.25 -1.60 1.74
C PHE A 70 -13.41 -1.92 0.49
N ARG A 71 -14.02 -2.50 -0.53
CA ARG A 71 -13.37 -2.77 -1.83
C ARG A 71 -12.90 -1.50 -2.52
N SER A 72 -13.61 -0.39 -2.35
CA SER A 72 -13.21 0.88 -2.96
C SER A 72 -11.93 1.48 -2.36
N LEU A 73 -11.60 1.13 -1.12
CA LEU A 73 -10.41 1.60 -0.39
C LEU A 73 -9.24 0.62 -0.50
N PHE A 74 -9.49 -0.65 -0.18
CA PHE A 74 -8.46 -1.68 -0.11
C PHE A 74 -8.30 -2.44 -1.43
N ARG A 75 -8.15 -1.68 -2.53
CA ARG A 75 -8.01 -2.24 -3.87
C ARG A 75 -6.59 -2.72 -4.10
N GLY A 76 -6.45 -4.02 -4.32
CA GLY A 76 -5.24 -4.66 -4.81
C GLY A 76 -5.54 -5.44 -6.07
N ARG A 77 -4.75 -6.46 -6.36
CA ARG A 77 -5.04 -7.40 -7.46
C ARG A 77 -6.41 -8.04 -7.23
N GLU A 78 -7.19 -8.11 -8.29
CA GLU A 78 -8.53 -8.72 -8.26
C GLU A 78 -8.52 -10.16 -8.77
N ASP A 79 -7.50 -10.55 -9.53
CA ASP A 79 -7.32 -11.90 -10.10
C ASP A 79 -6.81 -12.92 -9.08
N VAL A 80 -6.23 -12.47 -7.99
CA VAL A 80 -5.68 -13.30 -6.91
C VAL A 80 -5.71 -12.58 -5.57
N TYR A 81 -5.93 -13.34 -4.51
CA TYR A 81 -5.77 -12.87 -3.13
C TYR A 81 -5.13 -13.97 -2.28
N ALA A 82 -4.60 -13.62 -1.13
CA ALA A 82 -4.03 -14.57 -0.19
C ALA A 82 -4.99 -14.87 0.96
N VAL A 83 -4.92 -16.09 1.48
CA VAL A 83 -5.64 -16.50 2.70
C VAL A 83 -4.62 -16.92 3.76
N ARG A 84 -4.84 -16.40 4.97
CA ARG A 84 -4.03 -16.78 6.12
C ARG A 84 -4.33 -18.20 6.55
N TRP A 85 -3.29 -18.97 6.71
CA TRP A 85 -3.35 -20.30 7.31
C TRP A 85 -2.66 -20.29 8.68
N GLN A 86 -3.08 -21.21 9.55
CA GLN A 86 -2.45 -21.45 10.85
C GLN A 86 -2.43 -22.95 11.11
N ARG A 87 -1.29 -23.47 11.56
CA ARG A 87 -1.09 -24.86 11.93
C ARG A 87 -1.24 -25.05 13.45
N ALA A 88 -1.47 -26.29 13.86
CA ALA A 88 -1.58 -26.66 15.27
C ALA A 88 -0.27 -26.40 16.06
N ASP A 89 0.88 -26.39 15.39
CA ASP A 89 2.19 -26.08 15.95
C ASP A 89 2.44 -24.57 16.14
N GLY A 90 1.42 -23.73 15.90
CA GLY A 90 1.48 -22.28 16.06
C GLY A 90 2.03 -21.53 14.82
N ARG A 91 2.63 -22.22 13.85
CA ARG A 91 3.11 -21.58 12.61
C ARG A 91 1.92 -21.05 11.82
N SER A 92 2.10 -19.88 11.21
CA SER A 92 1.08 -19.26 10.36
C SER A 92 1.74 -18.51 9.21
N GLY A 93 0.98 -18.28 8.16
CA GLY A 93 1.44 -17.55 6.97
C GLY A 93 0.28 -17.30 6.04
N TYR A 94 0.61 -16.82 4.85
CA TYR A 94 -0.37 -16.56 3.81
C TYR A 94 -0.05 -17.42 2.59
N SER A 95 -1.08 -17.86 1.89
CA SER A 95 -0.95 -18.57 0.62
C SER A 95 -1.96 -18.01 -0.38
N PRO A 96 -1.62 -17.91 -1.66
CA PRO A 96 -2.58 -17.56 -2.70
C PRO A 96 -3.80 -18.47 -2.64
N SER A 97 -4.99 -17.89 -2.70
CA SER A 97 -6.25 -18.65 -2.75
C SER A 97 -6.38 -19.29 -4.12
N ALA A 98 -6.55 -20.60 -4.15
CA ALA A 98 -6.59 -21.35 -5.40
C ALA A 98 -7.43 -22.64 -5.26
N LYS A 99 -8.02 -23.05 -6.38
CA LYS A 99 -8.54 -24.41 -6.53
C LYS A 99 -7.42 -25.33 -6.97
N ARG A 100 -7.14 -26.35 -6.17
CA ARG A 100 -6.15 -27.38 -6.51
C ARG A 100 -6.72 -28.36 -7.52
N ASP A 101 -5.94 -28.69 -8.53
CA ASP A 101 -6.21 -29.85 -9.37
C ASP A 101 -5.79 -31.12 -8.62
N TRP A 102 -6.74 -31.69 -7.88
CA TRP A 102 -6.50 -32.91 -7.09
C TRP A 102 -6.09 -34.11 -7.94
N LYS A 103 -6.55 -34.20 -9.20
CA LYS A 103 -6.19 -35.28 -10.11
C LYS A 103 -4.71 -35.20 -10.49
N ALA A 104 -4.27 -34.05 -10.94
CA ALA A 104 -2.87 -33.81 -11.26
C ALA A 104 -1.97 -33.97 -10.03
N TYR A 105 -2.39 -33.41 -8.87
CA TYR A 105 -1.63 -33.50 -7.63
C TYR A 105 -1.42 -34.93 -7.14
N LEU A 106 -2.47 -35.77 -7.14
CA LEU A 106 -2.40 -37.13 -6.65
C LEU A 106 -1.70 -38.08 -7.62
N SER A 107 -1.76 -37.81 -8.93
CA SER A 107 -1.04 -38.58 -9.95
C SER A 107 0.46 -38.27 -10.03
N SER A 108 0.89 -37.15 -9.45
CA SER A 108 2.32 -36.76 -9.46
C SER A 108 3.12 -37.47 -8.37
N LYS A 109 4.44 -37.66 -8.61
CA LYS A 109 5.35 -38.17 -7.58
C LYS A 109 5.42 -37.19 -6.40
N ALA A 110 5.68 -37.70 -5.22
CA ALA A 110 5.72 -36.88 -4.00
C ALA A 110 6.71 -35.71 -4.09
N ALA A 111 7.85 -35.89 -4.76
CA ALA A 111 8.84 -34.86 -4.99
C ALA A 111 8.33 -33.72 -5.90
N ASP A 112 7.47 -34.04 -6.87
CA ASP A 112 7.00 -33.10 -7.90
C ASP A 112 5.68 -32.41 -7.52
N ARG A 113 5.01 -32.85 -6.48
CA ARG A 113 3.68 -32.38 -6.09
C ARG A 113 3.56 -30.87 -5.91
N ARG A 114 4.61 -30.21 -5.42
CA ARG A 114 4.60 -28.75 -5.25
C ARG A 114 4.64 -28.01 -6.58
N THR A 115 5.51 -28.47 -7.49
CA THR A 115 5.62 -27.91 -8.84
C THR A 115 4.32 -28.10 -9.59
N VAL A 116 3.77 -29.32 -9.57
CA VAL A 116 2.49 -29.63 -10.21
C VAL A 116 1.36 -28.80 -9.61
N ASP A 117 1.26 -28.69 -8.27
CA ASP A 117 0.24 -27.84 -7.63
C ASP A 117 0.37 -26.38 -8.04
N ARG A 118 1.58 -25.84 -8.13
CA ARG A 118 1.81 -24.47 -8.55
C ARG A 118 1.43 -24.21 -10.01
N GLU A 119 1.70 -25.18 -10.89
CA GLU A 119 1.45 -25.08 -12.32
C GLU A 119 -0.01 -25.35 -12.70
N THR A 120 -0.71 -26.21 -11.94
CA THR A 120 -2.05 -26.66 -12.31
C THR A 120 -3.17 -26.02 -11.49
N ARG A 121 -2.84 -25.38 -10.34
CA ARG A 121 -3.86 -24.71 -9.52
C ARG A 121 -4.46 -23.50 -10.24
N ALA A 122 -5.78 -23.37 -10.18
CA ALA A 122 -6.48 -22.19 -10.66
C ALA A 122 -6.60 -21.17 -9.53
N LEU A 123 -5.98 -20.01 -9.68
CA LEU A 123 -6.10 -18.90 -8.72
C LEU A 123 -7.54 -18.42 -8.64
N LEU A 124 -7.96 -18.00 -7.45
CA LEU A 124 -9.29 -17.48 -7.22
C LEU A 124 -9.28 -15.95 -7.18
N PRO A 125 -10.23 -15.31 -7.88
CA PRO A 125 -10.37 -13.85 -7.86
C PRO A 125 -10.90 -13.37 -6.51
N LEU A 126 -10.48 -12.15 -6.11
CA LEU A 126 -11.00 -11.46 -4.95
C LEU A 126 -12.38 -10.89 -5.27
N ASN A 127 -13.42 -11.51 -4.76
CA ASN A 127 -14.82 -11.12 -4.95
C ASN A 127 -15.47 -10.65 -3.64
N ASP A 128 -16.71 -10.20 -3.71
CA ASP A 128 -17.48 -9.71 -2.57
C ASP A 128 -17.71 -10.79 -1.51
N ASP A 129 -17.83 -12.05 -1.92
CA ASP A 129 -18.00 -13.16 -0.98
C ASP A 129 -16.73 -13.37 -0.15
N ALA A 130 -15.55 -13.36 -0.75
CA ALA A 130 -14.27 -13.46 -0.02
C ALA A 130 -14.09 -12.30 0.98
N ILE A 131 -14.46 -11.08 0.60
CA ILE A 131 -14.48 -9.93 1.52
C ILE A 131 -15.52 -10.14 2.63
N GLY A 132 -16.72 -10.62 2.28
CA GLY A 132 -17.76 -10.95 3.26
C GLY A 132 -17.28 -12.00 4.28
N GLN A 133 -16.65 -13.08 3.82
CA GLN A 133 -16.07 -14.11 4.67
C GLN A 133 -14.99 -13.54 5.61
N HIS A 134 -14.13 -12.64 5.10
CA HIS A 134 -13.13 -11.96 5.90
C HIS A 134 -13.78 -11.10 6.99
N LEU A 135 -14.74 -10.27 6.65
CA LEU A 135 -15.43 -9.38 7.58
C LEU A 135 -16.24 -10.14 8.64
N ARG A 136 -16.76 -11.34 8.29
CA ARG A 136 -17.45 -12.25 9.23
C ARG A 136 -16.48 -13.07 10.08
N GLY A 137 -15.19 -13.11 9.74
CA GLY A 137 -14.17 -13.82 10.50
C GLY A 137 -13.94 -15.27 10.10
N GLU A 138 -14.53 -15.70 8.99
CA GLU A 138 -14.41 -17.08 8.47
C GLU A 138 -13.01 -17.32 7.90
N ILE A 139 -12.45 -16.33 7.21
CA ILE A 139 -11.09 -16.32 6.68
C ILE A 139 -10.37 -15.02 7.02
N THR A 140 -9.05 -14.98 6.88
CA THR A 140 -8.29 -13.73 6.86
C THR A 140 -7.71 -13.54 5.48
N VAL A 141 -8.15 -12.50 4.78
CA VAL A 141 -7.71 -12.16 3.43
C VAL A 141 -6.50 -11.24 3.49
N GLY A 142 -5.50 -11.50 2.65
CA GLY A 142 -4.44 -10.58 2.29
C GLY A 142 -4.57 -10.17 0.83
N VAL A 143 -4.30 -8.91 0.53
CA VAL A 143 -4.30 -8.39 -0.85
C VAL A 143 -2.89 -8.08 -1.30
N TYR A 144 -2.64 -8.19 -2.60
CA TYR A 144 -1.41 -7.78 -3.26
C TYR A 144 -1.62 -6.36 -3.80
N PRO A 145 -1.01 -5.33 -3.20
CA PRO A 145 -1.25 -3.93 -3.58
C PRO A 145 -0.69 -3.57 -4.95
N LEU A 146 0.40 -4.23 -5.39
CA LEU A 146 1.01 -4.00 -6.69
C LEU A 146 0.16 -4.65 -7.79
N LEU A 147 -0.39 -3.82 -8.69
CA LEU A 147 -1.19 -4.27 -9.83
C LEU A 147 -0.30 -4.75 -10.98
N ALA A 148 -0.89 -5.47 -11.94
CA ALA A 148 -0.15 -6.03 -13.08
C ALA A 148 0.49 -4.94 -13.98
N ASP A 149 -0.07 -3.73 -13.99
CA ASP A 149 0.45 -2.55 -14.68
C ASP A 149 1.42 -1.70 -13.82
N GLU A 150 1.90 -2.28 -12.70
CA GLU A 150 2.84 -1.65 -11.77
C GLU A 150 2.29 -0.38 -11.08
N THR A 151 0.97 -0.26 -10.98
CA THR A 151 0.28 0.78 -10.21
C THR A 151 -0.26 0.24 -8.88
N CYS A 152 -0.73 1.14 -8.00
CA CYS A 152 -1.39 0.79 -6.74
C CYS A 152 -2.48 1.83 -6.37
N TRP A 153 -3.48 1.40 -5.60
CA TRP A 153 -4.57 2.23 -5.11
C TRP A 153 -4.35 2.79 -3.70
N PHE A 154 -3.35 2.29 -3.02
CA PHE A 154 -2.97 2.74 -1.69
C PHE A 154 -1.49 2.50 -1.45
N LEU A 155 -0.96 3.23 -0.48
CA LEU A 155 0.30 2.95 0.18
C LEU A 155 0.01 2.66 1.64
N ALA A 156 0.58 1.59 2.19
CA ALA A 156 0.57 1.34 3.62
C ALA A 156 2.00 1.26 4.15
N VAL A 157 2.19 1.80 5.35
CA VAL A 157 3.48 1.78 6.07
C VAL A 157 3.29 0.93 7.30
N ASP A 158 4.11 -0.09 7.45
CA ASP A 158 4.07 -1.04 8.57
C ASP A 158 5.04 -0.62 9.68
N PHE A 159 4.50 -0.52 10.89
CA PHE A 159 5.24 -0.27 12.11
C PHE A 159 5.00 -1.42 13.10
N ASP A 160 6.05 -2.14 13.44
CA ASP A 160 5.99 -3.22 14.42
C ASP A 160 7.07 -3.05 15.49
N LYS A 161 7.19 -3.99 16.48
CA LYS A 161 8.21 -3.97 17.55
C LYS A 161 7.96 -2.87 18.60
N LYS A 162 9.02 -2.56 19.35
CA LYS A 162 8.97 -1.52 20.39
C LYS A 162 8.79 -0.15 19.76
N ALA A 163 8.08 0.75 20.45
CA ALA A 163 7.84 2.13 20.06
C ALA A 163 6.99 2.33 18.79
N TRP A 164 6.28 1.29 18.27
CA TRP A 164 5.46 1.42 17.09
C TRP A 164 4.38 2.52 17.21
N GLN A 165 3.85 2.75 18.41
CA GLN A 165 2.82 3.79 18.64
C GLN A 165 3.40 5.19 18.43
N GLU A 166 4.58 5.46 19.00
CA GLU A 166 5.23 6.75 18.85
C GLU A 166 5.66 6.98 17.40
N ASP A 167 6.18 5.97 16.73
CA ASP A 167 6.66 6.08 15.36
C ASP A 167 5.49 6.25 14.38
N ALA A 168 4.42 5.46 14.51
CA ALA A 168 3.23 5.60 13.68
C ALA A 168 2.55 6.96 13.88
N ARG A 169 2.47 7.46 15.13
CA ARG A 169 1.94 8.79 15.41
C ARG A 169 2.81 9.89 14.81
N ALA A 170 4.13 9.80 14.95
CA ALA A 170 5.05 10.79 14.39
C ALA A 170 4.96 10.83 12.86
N PHE A 171 4.88 9.66 12.21
CA PHE A 171 4.69 9.55 10.78
C PHE A 171 3.35 10.16 10.33
N ALA A 172 2.25 9.84 11.01
CA ALA A 172 0.94 10.40 10.69
C ALA A 172 0.89 11.94 10.91
N ALA A 173 1.57 12.46 11.93
CA ALA A 173 1.68 13.90 12.15
C ALA A 173 2.42 14.60 10.99
N ILE A 174 3.55 14.06 10.52
CA ILE A 174 4.27 14.57 9.35
C ILE A 174 3.41 14.48 8.09
N CYS A 175 2.65 13.39 7.91
CA CYS A 175 1.69 13.28 6.82
C CYS A 175 0.68 14.43 6.86
N GLY A 176 0.07 14.70 8.02
CA GLY A 176 -0.88 15.79 8.20
C GLY A 176 -0.30 17.16 7.88
N GLU A 177 0.92 17.46 8.32
CA GLU A 177 1.62 18.72 8.03
C GLU A 177 1.90 18.90 6.53
N LYS A 178 2.14 17.80 5.81
CA LYS A 178 2.36 17.82 4.35
C LYS A 178 1.04 17.68 3.56
N GLY A 179 -0.13 17.72 4.22
CA GLY A 179 -1.42 17.59 3.57
C GLY A 179 -1.73 16.19 3.03
N VAL A 180 -1.07 15.17 3.56
CA VAL A 180 -1.29 13.76 3.20
C VAL A 180 -2.29 13.13 4.18
N PRO A 181 -3.52 12.82 3.74
CA PRO A 181 -4.51 12.18 4.59
C PRO A 181 -4.11 10.74 4.89
N THR A 182 -4.25 10.33 6.15
CA THR A 182 -3.88 8.99 6.61
C THR A 182 -4.95 8.39 7.50
N GLY A 183 -4.95 7.04 7.58
CA GLY A 183 -5.68 6.29 8.61
C GLY A 183 -4.71 5.36 9.33
N ILE A 184 -4.68 5.40 10.66
CA ILE A 184 -3.88 4.49 11.47
C ILE A 184 -4.74 3.27 11.81
N GLU A 185 -4.29 2.09 11.42
CA GLU A 185 -4.88 0.81 11.81
C GLU A 185 -3.99 0.14 12.86
N ARG A 186 -4.55 -0.28 13.98
CA ARG A 186 -3.85 -1.22 14.87
C ARG A 186 -3.79 -2.57 14.19
N SER A 187 -2.59 -3.14 14.06
CA SER A 187 -2.38 -4.40 13.37
C SER A 187 -3.18 -5.56 13.98
N ARG A 188 -3.30 -6.65 13.24
CA ARG A 188 -4.02 -7.85 13.66
C ARG A 188 -3.48 -8.45 14.97
N SER A 189 -2.17 -8.37 15.21
CA SER A 189 -1.53 -8.85 16.43
C SER A 189 -1.76 -7.95 17.64
N GLY A 190 -2.11 -6.68 17.42
CA GLY A 190 -2.16 -5.64 18.44
C GLY A 190 -0.81 -5.02 18.78
N ASN A 191 0.28 -5.56 18.25
CA ASN A 191 1.67 -5.15 18.57
C ASN A 191 2.34 -4.35 17.44
N GLY A 192 1.55 -3.67 16.62
CA GLY A 192 2.00 -2.84 15.52
C GLY A 192 0.86 -2.03 14.93
N ALA A 193 1.15 -1.25 13.91
CA ALA A 193 0.18 -0.48 13.16
C ALA A 193 0.54 -0.42 11.67
N HIS A 194 -0.50 -0.33 10.85
CA HIS A 194 -0.37 0.11 9.47
C HIS A 194 -0.89 1.54 9.34
N VAL A 195 -0.11 2.41 8.71
CA VAL A 195 -0.58 3.75 8.35
C VAL A 195 -0.92 3.75 6.87
N TRP A 196 -2.21 3.93 6.57
CA TRP A 196 -2.77 3.83 5.23
C TRP A 196 -2.91 5.19 4.57
N ILE A 197 -2.52 5.30 3.30
CA ILE A 197 -2.70 6.44 2.41
C ILE A 197 -3.44 5.92 1.18
N PHE A 198 -4.62 6.45 0.88
CA PHE A 198 -5.44 6.01 -0.25
C PHE A 198 -5.36 7.01 -1.40
N PHE A 199 -5.40 6.51 -2.63
CA PHE A 199 -5.37 7.34 -3.84
C PHE A 199 -6.75 7.40 -4.51
N GLU A 200 -7.06 8.53 -5.15
CA GLU A 200 -8.30 8.72 -5.92
C GLU A 200 -8.31 7.87 -7.20
N GLN A 201 -7.13 7.70 -7.80
CA GLN A 201 -6.85 6.90 -8.98
C GLN A 201 -5.60 6.06 -8.73
N PRO A 202 -5.37 4.97 -9.49
CA PRO A 202 -4.14 4.22 -9.36
C PRO A 202 -2.95 5.11 -9.71
N VAL A 203 -1.91 5.03 -8.89
CA VAL A 203 -0.65 5.75 -9.12
C VAL A 203 0.47 4.75 -9.36
N PRO A 204 1.54 5.10 -10.11
CA PRO A 204 2.70 4.23 -10.24
C PRO A 204 3.26 3.82 -8.87
N ALA A 205 3.50 2.54 -8.66
CA ALA A 205 4.03 2.02 -7.39
C ALA A 205 5.34 2.71 -6.99
N ALA A 206 6.20 3.03 -7.98
CA ALA A 206 7.41 3.80 -7.77
C ALA A 206 7.13 5.20 -7.18
N ALA A 207 6.07 5.90 -7.64
CA ALA A 207 5.68 7.21 -7.10
C ALA A 207 5.13 7.08 -5.67
N ALA A 208 4.27 6.11 -5.42
CA ALA A 208 3.74 5.82 -4.08
C ALA A 208 4.88 5.51 -3.09
N ARG A 209 5.84 4.68 -3.49
CA ARG A 209 6.99 4.34 -2.65
C ARG A 209 7.89 5.55 -2.39
N ARG A 210 8.18 6.38 -3.41
CA ARG A 210 8.94 7.62 -3.23
C ARG A 210 8.24 8.57 -2.27
N LEU A 211 6.90 8.68 -2.33
CA LEU A 211 6.11 9.41 -1.35
C LEU A 211 6.34 8.86 0.06
N GLY A 212 6.17 7.55 0.26
CA GLY A 212 6.41 6.89 1.55
C GLY A 212 7.82 7.15 2.08
N CYS A 213 8.84 7.05 1.22
CA CYS A 213 10.23 7.33 1.56
C CYS A 213 10.44 8.77 2.00
N ALA A 214 9.89 9.73 1.25
CA ALA A 214 9.98 11.16 1.58
C ALA A 214 9.35 11.46 2.93
N LEU A 215 8.18 10.87 3.21
CA LEU A 215 7.49 11.02 4.49
C LEU A 215 8.26 10.39 5.66
N LEU A 216 8.82 9.18 5.45
CA LEU A 216 9.67 8.50 6.44
C LEU A 216 10.94 9.32 6.72
N THR A 217 11.61 9.84 5.68
CA THR A 217 12.79 10.70 5.82
C THR A 217 12.46 11.95 6.63
N ALA A 218 11.38 12.65 6.30
CA ALA A 218 10.96 13.84 7.04
C ALA A 218 10.60 13.52 8.51
N THR A 219 10.06 12.33 8.76
CA THR A 219 9.77 11.87 10.12
C THR A 219 11.06 11.63 10.92
N MET A 220 12.07 11.00 10.30
CA MET A 220 13.37 10.77 10.91
C MET A 220 14.13 12.07 11.19
N GLU A 221 14.12 13.02 10.26
CA GLU A 221 14.75 14.34 10.42
C GLU A 221 14.18 15.09 11.61
N ARG A 222 12.88 15.02 11.85
CA ARG A 222 12.23 15.69 12.98
C ARG A 222 12.51 15.01 14.32
N ARG A 223 12.77 13.72 14.32
CA ARG A 223 13.05 12.92 15.52
C ARG A 223 14.53 12.62 15.65
N HIS A 224 15.40 13.62 15.67
CA HIS A 224 16.86 13.53 15.72
C HIS A 224 17.46 12.55 16.77
N GLN A 225 16.66 12.02 17.69
CA GLN A 225 17.13 11.16 18.78
C GLN A 225 16.64 9.71 18.70
N ILE A 226 15.69 9.38 17.80
CA ILE A 226 15.08 8.05 17.75
C ILE A 226 14.95 7.62 16.29
N GLY A 227 15.68 6.60 15.89
CA GLY A 227 15.44 5.94 14.61
C GLY A 227 14.02 5.39 14.55
N LEU A 228 13.43 5.27 13.35
CA LEU A 228 12.17 4.55 13.15
C LEU A 228 12.43 3.04 13.23
N ASP A 229 12.81 2.56 14.42
CA ASP A 229 13.21 1.16 14.64
C ASP A 229 12.04 0.20 14.50
N SER A 230 10.81 0.71 14.65
CA SER A 230 9.59 -0.04 14.43
C SER A 230 9.16 -0.09 12.97
N TYR A 231 9.70 0.76 12.09
CA TYR A 231 9.41 0.68 10.66
C TYR A 231 9.89 -0.66 10.10
N ASP A 232 9.00 -1.41 9.48
CA ASP A 232 9.32 -2.68 8.83
C ASP A 232 9.37 -2.53 7.31
N ARG A 233 8.25 -2.17 6.67
CA ARG A 233 8.15 -2.10 5.21
C ARG A 233 7.05 -1.20 4.69
N LEU A 234 7.08 -0.98 3.37
CA LEU A 234 6.00 -0.36 2.59
C LEU A 234 5.17 -1.42 1.85
N PHE A 235 3.90 -1.12 1.61
CA PHE A 235 3.01 -1.88 0.73
C PHE A 235 2.41 -0.94 -0.33
N PRO A 236 2.80 -1.07 -1.62
CA PRO A 236 3.75 -2.02 -2.17
C PRO A 236 5.19 -1.76 -1.73
N SER A 237 6.02 -2.82 -1.65
CA SER A 237 7.45 -2.73 -1.34
C SER A 237 8.32 -2.69 -2.59
N GLN A 238 7.75 -2.86 -3.77
CA GLN A 238 8.43 -2.99 -5.06
C GLN A 238 7.90 -1.96 -6.04
N ASP A 239 8.75 -1.51 -6.96
CA ASP A 239 8.39 -0.58 -8.05
C ASP A 239 7.78 -1.34 -9.23
N THR A 240 8.25 -2.57 -9.45
CA THR A 240 7.92 -3.40 -10.61
C THR A 240 7.44 -4.79 -10.17
N MET A 241 6.67 -5.44 -11.04
CA MET A 241 6.14 -6.77 -10.78
C MET A 241 7.26 -7.83 -10.85
N PRO A 242 7.45 -8.66 -9.81
CA PRO A 242 8.42 -9.74 -9.85
C PRO A 242 8.00 -10.82 -10.86
N LYS A 243 8.96 -11.39 -11.57
CA LYS A 243 8.68 -12.46 -12.53
C LYS A 243 8.07 -13.68 -11.82
N GLY A 244 6.84 -14.04 -12.21
CA GLY A 244 6.13 -15.19 -11.65
C GLY A 244 5.62 -15.02 -10.23
N GLY A 245 5.75 -13.83 -9.65
CA GLY A 245 5.23 -13.48 -8.33
C GLY A 245 4.07 -12.49 -8.38
N PHE A 246 3.56 -12.13 -7.21
CA PHE A 246 2.45 -11.17 -7.03
C PHE A 246 2.87 -9.91 -6.29
N GLY A 247 4.15 -9.79 -5.92
CA GLY A 247 4.63 -8.76 -5.01
C GLY A 247 4.32 -9.10 -3.54
N ASN A 248 4.63 -8.17 -2.64
CA ASN A 248 4.29 -8.34 -1.23
C ASN A 248 2.79 -8.20 -0.99
N LEU A 249 2.31 -8.85 0.07
CA LEU A 249 0.90 -8.79 0.46
C LEU A 249 0.71 -8.10 1.81
N ILE A 250 -0.46 -7.49 2.01
CA ILE A 250 -0.88 -6.93 3.30
C ILE A 250 -2.21 -7.56 3.71
N ALA A 251 -2.34 -7.90 5.00
CA ALA A 251 -3.61 -8.36 5.56
C ALA A 251 -4.65 -7.25 5.53
N LEU A 252 -5.87 -7.58 5.12
CA LEU A 252 -6.97 -6.63 5.17
C LEU A 252 -7.40 -6.34 6.63
N PRO A 253 -7.78 -5.09 6.94
CA PRO A 253 -8.28 -4.72 8.26
C PRO A 253 -9.72 -5.21 8.50
N LEU A 254 -10.22 -4.99 9.71
CA LEU A 254 -11.60 -5.23 10.15
C LEU A 254 -12.06 -6.69 10.15
N GLN A 255 -11.15 -7.67 10.07
CA GLN A 255 -11.51 -9.07 10.26
C GLN A 255 -12.15 -9.25 11.65
N LYS A 256 -13.28 -9.96 11.73
CA LYS A 256 -14.12 -10.03 12.93
C LYS A 256 -13.38 -10.48 14.19
N VAL A 257 -12.58 -11.53 14.10
CA VAL A 257 -11.95 -12.14 15.29
C VAL A 257 -10.97 -11.18 15.97
N PRO A 258 -9.93 -10.64 15.31
CA PRO A 258 -9.05 -9.64 15.93
C PRO A 258 -9.79 -8.35 16.28
N ARG A 259 -10.80 -7.94 15.51
CA ARG A 259 -11.61 -6.74 15.79
C ARG A 259 -12.35 -6.85 17.14
N GLN A 260 -12.83 -8.03 17.51
CA GLN A 260 -13.45 -8.25 18.83
C GLN A 260 -12.48 -8.06 19.99
N ALA A 261 -11.18 -8.23 19.74
CA ALA A 261 -10.10 -7.96 20.68
C ALA A 261 -9.54 -6.52 20.58
N GLY A 262 -10.20 -5.63 19.82
CA GLY A 262 -9.75 -4.25 19.59
C GLY A 262 -8.54 -4.14 18.63
N ASN A 263 -8.22 -5.19 17.88
CA ASN A 263 -7.15 -5.24 16.88
C ASN A 263 -7.72 -5.23 15.46
N SER A 264 -6.89 -5.00 14.45
CA SER A 264 -7.31 -4.87 13.05
C SER A 264 -8.42 -3.82 12.89
N VAL A 265 -8.28 -2.70 13.61
CA VAL A 265 -9.24 -1.58 13.67
C VAL A 265 -8.52 -0.25 13.47
N PHE A 266 -9.21 0.70 12.87
CA PHE A 266 -8.72 2.08 12.77
C PHE A 266 -8.85 2.79 14.12
N VAL A 267 -7.83 3.54 14.46
CA VAL A 267 -7.66 4.20 15.76
C VAL A 267 -7.37 5.68 15.56
N ASP A 268 -7.65 6.46 16.59
CA ASP A 268 -7.30 7.87 16.65
C ASP A 268 -5.81 8.08 17.02
N ASP A 269 -5.41 9.34 17.23
CA ASP A 269 -4.06 9.75 17.62
C ASP A 269 -3.64 9.27 19.01
N ARG A 270 -4.61 8.84 19.84
CA ARG A 270 -4.40 8.23 21.15
C ARG A 270 -4.44 6.70 21.11
N PHE A 271 -4.57 6.14 19.91
CA PHE A 271 -4.75 4.71 19.67
C PHE A 271 -6.05 4.13 20.26
N ALA A 272 -7.06 4.96 20.51
CA ALA A 272 -8.40 4.48 20.82
C ALA A 272 -9.13 4.11 19.52
N PRO A 273 -9.81 2.96 19.45
CA PRO A 273 -10.58 2.59 18.27
C PRO A 273 -11.68 3.61 17.97
N HIS A 274 -11.83 3.99 16.69
CA HIS A 274 -12.97 4.81 16.28
C HIS A 274 -14.28 4.08 16.62
N PRO A 275 -15.26 4.75 17.23
CA PRO A 275 -16.53 4.12 17.66
C PRO A 275 -17.29 3.47 16.49
N ASP A 276 -17.28 4.13 15.33
CA ASP A 276 -17.83 3.61 14.09
C ASP A 276 -16.73 3.54 13.01
N GLN A 277 -16.21 2.35 12.81
CA GLN A 277 -15.16 2.05 11.82
C GLN A 277 -15.61 2.33 10.38
N TRP A 278 -16.90 2.13 10.10
CA TRP A 278 -17.45 2.34 8.76
C TRP A 278 -17.64 3.82 8.45
N ALA A 279 -18.14 4.59 9.44
CA ALA A 279 -18.24 6.05 9.31
C ALA A 279 -16.84 6.68 9.15
N PHE A 280 -15.83 6.19 9.89
CA PHE A 280 -14.45 6.60 9.70
C PHE A 280 -13.98 6.33 8.27
N LEU A 281 -14.11 5.09 7.79
CA LEU A 281 -13.69 4.71 6.42
C LEU A 281 -14.44 5.49 5.33
N ALA A 282 -15.72 5.76 5.52
CA ALA A 282 -16.51 6.58 4.58
C ALA A 282 -16.03 8.03 4.51
N GLY A 283 -15.45 8.55 5.59
CA GLY A 283 -14.88 9.90 5.68
C GLY A 283 -13.40 10.00 5.25
N VAL A 284 -12.73 8.90 4.95
CA VAL A 284 -11.31 8.92 4.57
C VAL A 284 -11.11 9.68 3.27
N LYS A 285 -10.27 10.70 3.33
CA LYS A 285 -9.85 11.45 2.14
C LYS A 285 -8.82 10.64 1.34
N ARG A 286 -8.84 10.81 0.03
CA ARG A 286 -7.90 10.18 -0.89
C ARG A 286 -6.99 11.23 -1.52
N MET A 287 -5.78 10.85 -1.86
CA MET A 287 -4.83 11.72 -2.55
C MET A 287 -5.03 11.67 -4.05
N SER A 288 -4.94 12.84 -4.70
CA SER A 288 -4.84 12.89 -6.15
C SER A 288 -3.42 12.48 -6.63
N ALA A 289 -3.31 12.01 -7.87
CA ALA A 289 -2.01 11.72 -8.48
C ALA A 289 -1.13 12.98 -8.54
N HIS A 290 -1.72 14.14 -8.83
CA HIS A 290 -1.03 15.41 -8.86
C HIS A 290 -0.42 15.79 -7.50
N SER A 291 -1.18 15.68 -6.41
CA SER A 291 -0.67 15.95 -5.06
C SER A 291 0.45 15.00 -4.68
N THR A 292 0.34 13.72 -5.05
CA THR A 292 1.38 12.71 -4.84
C THR A 292 2.67 13.12 -5.54
N GLU A 293 2.60 13.44 -6.83
CA GLU A 293 3.75 13.83 -7.63
C GLU A 293 4.39 15.13 -7.12
N SER A 294 3.58 16.14 -6.76
CA SER A 294 4.06 17.42 -6.24
C SER A 294 4.91 17.25 -4.97
N ILE A 295 4.42 16.43 -4.01
CA ILE A 295 5.17 16.15 -2.76
C ILE A 295 6.47 15.40 -3.06
N VAL A 296 6.43 14.40 -3.95
CA VAL A 296 7.62 13.64 -4.35
C VAL A 296 8.65 14.56 -4.98
N GLN A 297 8.26 15.41 -5.94
CA GLN A 297 9.16 16.34 -6.60
C GLN A 297 9.76 17.36 -5.63
N GLN A 298 8.96 17.88 -4.71
CA GLN A 298 9.45 18.78 -3.67
C GLN A 298 10.50 18.09 -2.79
N ALA A 299 10.22 16.88 -2.34
CA ALA A 299 11.16 16.10 -1.52
C ALA A 299 12.45 15.76 -2.28
N MET A 300 12.35 15.42 -3.58
CA MET A 300 13.54 15.19 -4.42
C MET A 300 14.42 16.44 -4.56
N ARG A 301 13.81 17.62 -4.76
CA ARG A 301 14.54 18.90 -4.86
C ARG A 301 15.26 19.26 -3.56
N SER A 302 14.70 18.92 -2.42
CA SER A 302 15.31 19.16 -1.10
C SER A 302 16.30 18.07 -0.66
N GLY A 303 16.55 17.05 -1.50
CA GLY A 303 17.39 15.91 -1.14
C GLY A 303 16.77 14.95 -0.10
N GLY A 304 15.49 15.15 0.23
CA GLY A 304 14.77 14.42 1.29
C GLY A 304 14.21 13.05 0.87
N VAL A 305 14.58 12.51 -0.29
CA VAL A 305 14.21 11.14 -0.68
C VAL A 305 15.43 10.25 -0.52
N ILE A 306 15.55 9.62 0.64
CA ILE A 306 16.56 8.59 0.87
C ILE A 306 16.01 7.29 0.30
N GLY A 307 16.79 6.61 -0.54
CA GLY A 307 16.39 5.36 -1.18
C GLY A 307 16.01 4.29 -0.16
N VAL A 308 14.79 3.78 -0.26
CA VAL A 308 14.36 2.66 0.57
C VAL A 308 15.06 1.40 0.08
N ARG A 309 15.66 0.68 1.02
CA ARG A 309 16.13 -0.67 0.79
C ARG A 309 14.96 -1.50 0.23
N LEU A 310 15.14 -2.12 -0.93
CA LEU A 310 14.28 -3.21 -1.35
C LEU A 310 14.39 -4.27 -0.25
N SER A 311 13.37 -4.41 0.58
CA SER A 311 13.24 -5.62 1.37
C SER A 311 13.22 -6.75 0.34
N ARG A 312 14.12 -7.74 0.46
CA ARG A 312 13.88 -9.02 -0.21
C ARG A 312 12.47 -9.41 0.19
N SER A 313 11.62 -9.66 -0.79
CA SER A 313 10.30 -10.19 -0.53
C SER A 313 10.47 -11.50 0.26
N ASP A 314 9.55 -11.80 1.16
CA ASP A 314 9.50 -13.12 1.82
C ASP A 314 9.43 -14.26 0.78
N ASP A 315 9.03 -13.94 -0.48
CA ASP A 315 9.05 -14.82 -1.64
C ASP A 315 10.47 -15.03 -2.23
N ASP A 316 11.44 -14.15 -1.94
CA ASP A 316 12.85 -14.27 -2.34
C ASP A 316 13.71 -14.96 -1.25
N GLU A 317 13.21 -15.20 -0.04
CA GLU A 317 13.88 -16.11 0.88
C GLU A 317 13.73 -17.53 0.34
N PRO A 318 14.84 -18.26 0.14
CA PRO A 318 14.76 -19.66 -0.21
C PRO A 318 13.92 -20.35 0.86
N ASP A 319 12.88 -21.05 0.41
CA ASP A 319 11.98 -21.78 1.29
C ASP A 319 12.79 -22.46 2.42
N PRO A 320 12.40 -22.33 3.70
CA PRO A 320 13.18 -22.85 4.84
C PRO A 320 13.59 -24.32 4.70
N TRP A 321 12.92 -25.07 3.84
CA TRP A 321 13.18 -26.47 3.54
C TRP A 321 14.14 -26.69 2.37
N THR A 322 14.58 -25.66 1.66
CA THR A 322 15.66 -25.73 0.65
C THR A 322 17.03 -25.54 1.28
N LEU A 323 17.09 -25.11 2.54
CA LEU A 323 18.31 -25.02 3.30
C LEU A 323 18.75 -26.43 3.72
N PRO A 324 20.06 -26.75 3.59
CA PRO A 324 20.58 -28.04 4.02
C PRO A 324 20.30 -28.25 5.53
N PRO A 325 20.10 -29.50 6.00
CA PRO A 325 19.73 -29.82 7.39
C PRO A 325 20.69 -29.30 8.47
N SER A 326 21.90 -28.89 8.09
CA SER A 326 22.99 -28.50 8.99
C SER A 326 22.89 -27.08 9.56
N GLY A 327 21.88 -26.28 9.25
CA GLY A 327 21.60 -24.99 9.92
C GLY A 327 22.72 -23.93 9.89
N ARG A 328 23.86 -24.17 9.25
CA ARG A 328 24.90 -23.16 9.02
C ARG A 328 24.53 -22.33 7.81
N ARG A 329 24.24 -21.04 8.01
CA ARG A 329 24.30 -20.07 6.92
C ARG A 329 25.70 -20.15 6.31
N PRO A 330 25.87 -20.25 4.98
CA PRO A 330 27.19 -20.05 4.40
C PRO A 330 27.66 -18.66 4.81
N ASP A 331 28.90 -18.57 5.30
CA ASP A 331 29.59 -17.30 5.49
C ASP A 331 29.58 -16.59 4.15
N THR A 332 28.64 -15.66 3.98
CA THR A 332 28.64 -14.75 2.84
C THR A 332 29.86 -13.86 3.04
N ALA A 333 30.93 -14.17 2.32
CA ALA A 333 32.08 -13.30 2.19
C ALA A 333 31.56 -11.89 1.90
N ILE A 334 31.96 -10.91 2.73
CA ILE A 334 31.61 -9.52 2.59
C ILE A 334 32.04 -9.12 1.18
N PRO A 335 31.15 -8.69 0.26
CA PRO A 335 31.56 -8.18 -1.04
C PRO A 335 32.50 -7.00 -0.80
N GLY A 336 33.52 -6.87 -1.66
CA GLY A 336 34.49 -5.79 -1.61
C GLY A 336 33.89 -4.39 -1.49
N PRO A 337 34.70 -3.33 -1.37
CA PRO A 337 34.25 -2.00 -0.95
C PRO A 337 33.07 -1.50 -1.78
N LEU A 338 32.00 -1.08 -1.08
CA LEU A 338 30.80 -0.51 -1.69
C LEU A 338 31.15 0.72 -2.52
N PRO A 339 30.52 0.90 -3.69
CA PRO A 339 30.73 2.12 -4.46
C PRO A 339 30.31 3.33 -3.62
N SER A 340 31.10 4.39 -3.70
CA SER A 340 31.04 5.62 -2.90
C SER A 340 29.74 6.46 -3.05
N SER A 341 28.74 5.95 -3.74
CA SER A 341 27.48 6.64 -4.04
C SER A 341 26.24 6.08 -3.34
N VAL A 342 26.37 5.13 -2.39
CA VAL A 342 25.22 4.56 -1.69
C VAL A 342 25.19 5.06 -0.25
N SER A 343 24.55 6.20 -0.01
CA SER A 343 24.23 6.71 1.31
C SER A 343 22.89 6.13 1.79
N VAL A 344 22.94 5.10 2.63
CA VAL A 344 21.75 4.62 3.35
C VAL A 344 22.00 4.88 4.83
N VAL A 345 21.21 5.76 5.43
CA VAL A 345 21.39 6.20 6.83
C VAL A 345 21.48 5.02 7.80
N ARG A 346 20.71 3.97 7.60
CA ARG A 346 20.74 2.76 8.45
C ARG A 346 21.99 1.88 8.22
N VAL A 347 22.52 1.84 7.01
CA VAL A 347 23.78 1.12 6.71
C VAL A 347 24.96 1.89 7.27
N ASN A 348 24.94 3.21 7.30
CA ASN A 348 25.98 4.04 7.87
C ASN A 348 26.10 3.86 9.40
N LEU A 349 24.98 3.77 10.14
CA LEU A 349 24.99 3.51 11.58
C LEU A 349 25.58 2.13 11.91
N LEU A 350 25.17 1.07 11.22
CA LEU A 350 25.72 -0.28 11.39
C LEU A 350 27.20 -0.38 10.95
N PHE A 351 27.60 0.43 9.97
CA PHE A 351 28.99 0.47 9.50
C PHE A 351 29.89 1.26 10.45
N LEU A 352 29.38 2.34 11.04
CA LEU A 352 30.10 3.13 12.05
C LEU A 352 30.32 2.33 13.34
N GLU A 353 29.31 1.57 13.81
CA GLU A 353 29.46 0.68 14.96
C GLU A 353 30.48 -0.45 14.72
N LYS A 354 30.49 -1.04 13.50
CA LYS A 354 31.48 -2.10 13.17
C LYS A 354 32.87 -1.58 12.84
N ALA A 355 33.00 -0.33 12.45
CA ALA A 355 34.29 0.31 12.17
C ALA A 355 34.95 0.92 13.41
N GLY A 356 34.33 0.85 14.59
CA GLY A 356 34.88 1.38 15.84
C GLY A 356 35.03 2.91 15.83
N LEU A 357 34.28 3.62 14.99
CA LEU A 357 34.27 5.09 14.96
C LEU A 357 33.29 5.59 16.03
N PRO A 358 33.64 6.56 16.86
CA PRO A 358 32.74 7.09 17.88
C PRO A 358 31.54 7.77 17.23
N SER A 359 30.38 7.55 17.85
CA SER A 359 29.07 8.14 17.50
C SER A 359 29.06 9.67 17.63
#